data_d53d66f4d22642122a490294399509c3
#
_entry.id   d53d66f4d22642122a490294399509c3
#
_cell.length_a   1.000
_cell.length_b   1.000
_cell.length_c   1.000
_cell.angle_alpha   90.00
_cell.angle_beta   90.00
_cell.angle_gamma   90.00
#
_symmetry.space_group_name_H-M   'P 1'
#
loop_
_entity.id
_entity.type
_entity.pdbx_description
1 polymer ?
#
loop_
_entity_poly.entity_id
_entity_poly.type
_entity_poly.pdbx_seq_one_letter_code
_entity_poly.pdbx_strand_id
1 'polypeptide(L)'
;MKKFKNTFVFAGGGTGGHIYPGLAVADELRSLASKNNQEIKIVWLGNSSGMDKNLVEKSGSVDEFIGIPSGKLRRYFSFKNFSDLFKIFAGLIKSFFTLLKLKPAVLFSKGGFVSVPPCVAAKLLRIPVFTHECDFTPGLATRLNSRFATKILVSYEETKTYLPSDKRDKAIVTGNPVRPVFYSTNPEEGKKFLFSERSDYNPEKPILLVLGGSLGAHQINELVAQNLDWLCERFNVVHQCGAKDADSMPKNHEGYFLHPFIYKEMSDVISAADIVLSRAGANSIWECSVLGKPMVLIPLCGSGTRGDQVDNAHFFEERGAAIVLLGEYAEESYLKSALEKMADSDFRENAALASKSLSAGKRPASKIAEIVWQASHAELASASAKQDYEK
;
A
#
# COMPACT_ATOMS: atom_id res chain seq x y z
N MET A 1 13.15 33.26 -0.09
CA MET A 1 12.91 31.81 -0.08
C MET A 1 13.58 31.22 1.15
N LYS A 2 12.82 30.62 2.10
CA LYS A 2 13.42 29.88 3.21
C LYS A 2 14.28 28.75 2.63
N LYS A 3 15.57 28.70 2.94
CA LYS A 3 16.43 27.56 2.63
C LYS A 3 16.10 26.45 3.63
N PHE A 4 15.32 25.45 3.21
CA PHE A 4 15.15 24.24 4.00
C PHE A 4 16.52 23.53 4.07
N LYS A 5 16.98 23.21 5.28
CA LYS A 5 18.25 22.51 5.47
C LYS A 5 18.22 21.09 4.91
N ASN A 6 17.04 20.44 4.89
CA ASN A 6 16.85 19.07 4.40
C ASN A 6 15.64 18.98 3.45
N THR A 7 15.90 18.64 2.18
CA THR A 7 14.86 18.29 1.22
C THR A 7 14.88 16.77 1.00
N PHE A 8 13.70 16.16 1.10
CA PHE A 8 13.47 14.75 0.80
C PHE A 8 12.62 14.64 -0.45
N VAL A 9 13.02 13.77 -1.37
CA VAL A 9 12.23 13.51 -2.58
C VAL A 9 11.66 12.11 -2.50
N PHE A 10 10.35 12.02 -2.66
CA PHE A 10 9.61 10.77 -2.80
C PHE A 10 9.29 10.51 -4.26
N ALA A 11 9.35 9.28 -4.70
CA ALA A 11 9.03 8.89 -6.07
C ALA A 11 8.17 7.63 -6.09
N GLY A 12 7.01 7.71 -6.73
CA GLY A 12 6.08 6.59 -6.85
C GLY A 12 4.76 7.06 -7.45
N GLY A 13 3.97 6.12 -7.95
CA GLY A 13 2.68 6.48 -8.53
C GLY A 13 2.13 5.44 -9.50
N GLY A 14 1.08 5.86 -10.21
CA GLY A 14 0.34 5.04 -11.13
C GLY A 14 -0.79 4.24 -10.48
N THR A 15 -0.72 3.98 -9.19
CA THR A 15 -1.78 3.35 -8.38
C THR A 15 -1.71 3.81 -6.93
N GLY A 16 -2.85 3.74 -6.20
CA GLY A 16 -2.87 4.02 -4.75
C GLY A 16 -1.91 3.14 -3.95
N GLY A 17 -1.66 1.90 -4.42
CA GLY A 17 -0.72 0.97 -3.80
C GLY A 17 0.73 1.46 -3.71
N HIS A 18 1.13 2.36 -4.62
CA HIS A 18 2.45 2.99 -4.61
C HIS A 18 2.45 4.40 -4.01
N ILE A 19 1.28 4.93 -3.63
CA ILE A 19 1.15 6.27 -3.08
C ILE A 19 0.95 6.22 -1.57
N TYR A 20 -0.11 5.56 -1.08
CA TYR A 20 -0.46 5.54 0.34
C TYR A 20 0.66 5.09 1.29
N PRO A 21 1.43 4.02 1.00
CA PRO A 21 2.53 3.65 1.89
C PRO A 21 3.67 4.67 1.89
N GLY A 22 3.89 5.35 0.76
CA GLY A 22 4.85 6.44 0.70
C GLY A 22 4.42 7.66 1.51
N LEU A 23 3.13 8.00 1.48
CA LEU A 23 2.55 9.06 2.30
C LEU A 23 2.65 8.73 3.79
N ALA A 24 2.43 7.47 4.19
CA ALA A 24 2.63 7.02 5.56
C ALA A 24 4.07 7.25 6.05
N VAL A 25 5.06 7.00 5.18
CA VAL A 25 6.48 7.30 5.50
C VAL A 25 6.73 8.81 5.56
N ALA A 26 6.09 9.60 4.69
CA ALA A 26 6.22 11.05 4.69
C ALA A 26 5.66 11.68 5.99
N ASP A 27 4.52 11.18 6.48
CA ASP A 27 3.93 11.60 7.75
C ASP A 27 4.85 11.33 8.94
N GLU A 28 5.41 10.12 9.01
CA GLU A 28 6.34 9.76 10.07
C GLU A 28 7.66 10.57 9.98
N LEU A 29 8.12 10.87 8.77
CA LEU A 29 9.29 11.70 8.55
C LEU A 29 9.07 13.15 9.04
N ARG A 30 7.86 13.71 8.82
CA ARG A 30 7.47 15.02 9.37
C ARG A 30 7.41 14.99 10.90
N SER A 31 6.80 13.96 11.46
CA SER A 31 6.74 13.76 12.90
C SER A 31 8.15 13.71 13.51
N LEU A 32 9.05 12.96 12.87
CA LEU A 32 10.44 12.85 13.30
C LEU A 32 11.19 14.19 13.22
N ALA A 33 11.00 14.94 12.12
CA ALA A 33 11.57 16.27 11.96
C ALA A 33 11.08 17.25 13.04
N SER A 34 9.77 17.25 13.31
CA SER A 34 9.17 18.08 14.35
C SER A 34 9.73 17.77 15.74
N LYS A 35 9.89 16.48 16.10
CA LYS A 35 10.49 16.04 17.37
C LYS A 35 11.94 16.50 17.53
N ASN A 36 12.67 16.68 16.42
CA ASN A 36 14.06 17.15 16.40
C ASN A 36 14.16 18.66 16.14
N ASN A 37 13.07 19.41 16.17
CA ASN A 37 13.02 20.86 15.90
C ASN A 37 13.67 21.24 14.55
N GLN A 38 13.51 20.41 13.52
CA GLN A 38 14.04 20.64 12.19
C GLN A 38 12.91 20.91 11.17
N GLU A 39 13.09 21.93 10.34
CA GLU A 39 12.23 22.15 9.17
C GLU A 39 12.73 21.32 8.01
N ILE A 40 11.83 20.56 7.38
CA ILE A 40 12.10 19.75 6.20
C ILE A 40 11.18 20.15 5.04
N LYS A 41 11.61 19.88 3.82
CA LYS A 41 10.78 19.93 2.63
C LYS A 41 10.63 18.55 2.05
N ILE A 42 9.38 18.11 1.82
CA ILE A 42 9.04 16.85 1.16
C ILE A 42 8.46 17.16 -0.23
N VAL A 43 9.10 16.64 -1.27
CA VAL A 43 8.67 16.78 -2.66
C VAL A 43 8.32 15.41 -3.23
N TRP A 44 7.18 15.30 -3.90
CA TRP A 44 6.74 14.06 -4.53
C TRP A 44 6.88 14.12 -6.05
N LEU A 45 7.63 13.18 -6.63
CA LEU A 45 7.71 12.96 -8.07
C LEU A 45 6.71 11.84 -8.44
N GLY A 46 5.63 12.21 -9.09
CA GLY A 46 4.56 11.32 -9.50
C GLY A 46 4.25 11.37 -10.98
N ASN A 47 3.29 10.59 -11.45
CA ASN A 47 2.86 10.66 -12.83
C ASN A 47 2.20 12.01 -13.14
N SER A 48 2.58 12.63 -14.26
CA SER A 48 1.99 13.90 -14.71
C SER A 48 0.50 13.78 -15.11
N SER A 49 0.02 12.55 -15.30
CA SER A 49 -1.37 12.24 -15.64
C SER A 49 -1.96 11.21 -14.67
N GLY A 50 -3.27 11.22 -14.46
CA GLY A 50 -3.96 10.27 -13.59
C GLY A 50 -4.19 10.78 -12.17
N MET A 51 -4.30 9.85 -11.23
CA MET A 51 -4.75 10.12 -9.86
C MET A 51 -3.65 10.63 -8.90
N ASP A 52 -2.39 10.52 -9.28
CA ASP A 52 -1.24 10.71 -8.38
C ASP A 52 -1.28 12.09 -7.70
N LYS A 53 -1.42 13.16 -8.49
CA LYS A 53 -1.45 14.53 -8.00
C LYS A 53 -2.54 14.73 -6.94
N ASN A 54 -3.76 14.32 -7.25
CA ASN A 54 -4.91 14.50 -6.38
C ASN A 54 -4.75 13.76 -5.04
N LEU A 55 -4.24 12.51 -5.08
CA LEU A 55 -4.02 11.71 -3.87
C LEU A 55 -2.92 12.31 -2.99
N VAL A 56 -1.82 12.74 -3.60
CA VAL A 56 -0.67 13.31 -2.87
C VAL A 56 -1.01 14.67 -2.27
N GLU A 57 -1.63 15.58 -3.04
CA GLU A 57 -1.99 16.92 -2.54
C GLU A 57 -3.07 16.87 -1.45
N LYS A 58 -4.06 15.97 -1.58
CA LYS A 58 -5.10 15.78 -0.55
C LYS A 58 -4.58 15.21 0.77
N SER A 59 -3.43 14.55 0.77
CA SER A 59 -2.86 13.96 1.99
C SER A 59 -2.38 15.01 2.99
N GLY A 60 -1.94 16.17 2.53
CA GLY A 60 -1.28 17.18 3.36
C GLY A 60 0.13 16.81 3.83
N SER A 61 0.62 15.60 3.52
CA SER A 61 1.92 15.08 3.97
C SER A 61 3.11 15.63 3.19
N VAL A 62 2.86 16.22 2.00
CA VAL A 62 3.86 16.61 1.01
C VAL A 62 3.73 18.10 0.69
N ASP A 63 4.87 18.81 0.60
CA ASP A 63 4.88 20.27 0.34
C ASP A 63 4.70 20.61 -1.14
N GLU A 64 5.14 19.72 -2.03
CA GLU A 64 5.13 20.00 -3.47
C GLU A 64 4.99 18.69 -4.26
N PHE A 65 4.06 18.67 -5.21
CA PHE A 65 3.94 17.60 -6.21
C PHE A 65 4.53 18.06 -7.55
N ILE A 66 5.42 17.27 -8.11
CA ILE A 66 6.00 17.51 -9.44
C ILE A 66 5.65 16.31 -10.34
N GLY A 67 4.79 16.55 -11.32
CA GLY A 67 4.44 15.53 -12.32
C GLY A 67 5.59 15.30 -13.30
N ILE A 68 5.97 14.05 -13.49
CA ILE A 68 6.96 13.64 -14.49
C ILE A 68 6.29 12.82 -15.61
N PRO A 69 6.72 12.97 -16.87
CA PRO A 69 6.29 12.07 -17.93
C PRO A 69 6.67 10.64 -17.57
N SER A 70 5.72 9.72 -17.72
CA SER A 70 5.93 8.33 -17.32
C SER A 70 5.36 7.38 -18.36
N GLY A 71 6.11 6.34 -18.72
CA GLY A 71 5.70 5.29 -19.63
C GLY A 71 5.63 3.95 -18.91
N LYS A 72 4.58 3.18 -19.15
CA LYS A 72 4.41 1.83 -18.60
C LYS A 72 4.96 0.80 -19.59
N LEU A 73 6.13 0.22 -19.30
CA LEU A 73 6.64 -0.90 -20.09
C LEU A 73 5.73 -2.12 -19.92
N ARG A 74 5.04 -2.48 -21.01
CA ARG A 74 4.19 -3.67 -21.06
C ARG A 74 5.04 -4.88 -21.40
N ARG A 75 4.66 -6.03 -20.84
CA ARG A 75 5.37 -7.31 -21.07
C ARG A 75 5.07 -7.92 -22.44
N TYR A 76 4.09 -7.39 -23.17
CA TYR A 76 3.72 -7.81 -24.51
C TYR A 76 4.07 -6.74 -25.54
N PHE A 77 4.25 -7.16 -26.81
CA PHE A 77 4.52 -6.25 -27.90
C PHE A 77 3.33 -5.28 -28.09
N SER A 78 3.62 -3.99 -28.09
CA SER A 78 2.62 -2.94 -28.36
C SER A 78 3.33 -1.71 -28.94
N PHE A 79 2.74 -1.10 -29.98
CA PHE A 79 3.21 0.20 -30.49
C PHE A 79 3.22 1.29 -29.42
N LYS A 80 2.40 1.17 -28.38
CA LYS A 80 2.42 2.06 -27.23
C LYS A 80 3.73 1.97 -26.43
N ASN A 81 4.46 0.86 -26.50
CA ASN A 81 5.76 0.74 -25.85
C ASN A 81 6.78 1.71 -26.44
N PHE A 82 6.69 2.02 -27.75
CA PHE A 82 7.58 2.98 -28.39
C PHE A 82 7.33 4.41 -27.89
N SER A 83 6.07 4.85 -27.82
CA SER A 83 5.71 6.15 -27.22
C SER A 83 6.06 6.22 -25.73
N ASP A 84 5.91 5.11 -25.02
CA ASP A 84 6.23 5.03 -23.57
C ASP A 84 7.74 5.11 -23.33
N LEU A 85 8.58 4.64 -24.24
CA LEU A 85 10.04 4.80 -24.17
C LEU A 85 10.45 6.28 -24.23
N PHE A 86 9.84 7.07 -25.14
CA PHE A 86 10.07 8.52 -25.19
C PHE A 86 9.62 9.23 -23.92
N LYS A 87 8.48 8.82 -23.34
CA LYS A 87 8.02 9.36 -22.06
C LYS A 87 8.98 9.03 -20.92
N ILE A 88 9.53 7.81 -20.88
CA ILE A 88 10.53 7.39 -19.89
C ILE A 88 11.78 8.28 -20.02
N PHE A 89 12.26 8.51 -21.25
CA PHE A 89 13.43 9.37 -21.48
C PHE A 89 13.17 10.82 -21.10
N ALA A 90 12.03 11.39 -21.49
CA ALA A 90 11.61 12.72 -21.07
C ALA A 90 11.46 12.82 -19.54
N GLY A 91 10.94 11.77 -18.90
CA GLY A 91 10.84 11.64 -17.46
C GLY A 91 12.20 11.63 -16.77
N LEU A 92 13.20 10.95 -17.37
CA LEU A 92 14.58 10.94 -16.88
C LEU A 92 15.20 12.34 -16.94
N ILE A 93 15.09 13.02 -18.08
CA ILE A 93 15.60 14.39 -18.24
C ILE A 93 14.96 15.33 -17.22
N LYS A 94 13.62 15.31 -17.11
CA LYS A 94 12.90 16.15 -16.17
C LYS A 94 13.29 15.84 -14.72
N SER A 95 13.41 14.56 -14.37
CA SER A 95 13.85 14.14 -13.03
C SER A 95 15.28 14.61 -12.74
N PHE A 96 16.19 14.51 -13.70
CA PHE A 96 17.58 14.95 -13.55
C PHE A 96 17.67 16.44 -13.21
N PHE A 97 17.04 17.30 -14.01
CA PHE A 97 17.08 18.75 -13.76
C PHE A 97 16.31 19.14 -12.48
N THR A 98 15.22 18.44 -12.16
CA THR A 98 14.49 18.63 -10.91
C THR A 98 15.35 18.30 -9.70
N LEU A 99 16.00 17.14 -9.69
CA LEU A 99 16.88 16.73 -8.59
C LEU A 99 18.12 17.59 -8.48
N LEU A 100 18.70 18.01 -9.63
CA LEU A 100 19.85 18.94 -9.66
C LEU A 100 19.50 20.29 -9.00
N LYS A 101 18.27 20.79 -9.23
CA LYS A 101 17.77 22.05 -8.63
C LYS A 101 17.43 21.89 -7.15
N LEU A 102 16.76 20.80 -6.77
CA LEU A 102 16.30 20.54 -5.41
C LEU A 102 17.44 20.14 -4.47
N LYS A 103 18.47 19.46 -4.99
CA LYS A 103 19.59 18.91 -4.21
C LYS A 103 19.12 18.17 -2.96
N PRO A 104 18.25 17.15 -3.10
CA PRO A 104 17.70 16.47 -1.94
C PRO A 104 18.76 15.65 -1.21
N ALA A 105 18.61 15.51 0.09
CA ALA A 105 19.47 14.63 0.89
C ALA A 105 19.27 13.15 0.55
N VAL A 106 18.02 12.76 0.22
CA VAL A 106 17.65 11.38 -0.10
C VAL A 106 16.53 11.38 -1.13
N LEU A 107 16.53 10.36 -2.00
CA LEU A 107 15.39 9.97 -2.82
C LEU A 107 14.82 8.66 -2.28
N PHE A 108 13.55 8.67 -1.84
CA PHE A 108 12.80 7.49 -1.42
C PHE A 108 11.85 7.06 -2.53
N SER A 109 12.03 5.86 -3.05
CA SER A 109 11.19 5.26 -4.09
C SER A 109 10.21 4.26 -3.49
N LYS A 110 8.92 4.47 -3.72
CA LYS A 110 7.86 3.52 -3.35
C LYS A 110 7.56 2.51 -4.46
N GLY A 111 8.33 2.52 -5.54
CA GLY A 111 8.10 1.65 -6.67
C GLY A 111 7.08 2.21 -7.67
N GLY A 112 6.55 1.30 -8.51
CA GLY A 112 5.77 1.70 -9.68
C GLY A 112 6.66 2.21 -10.82
N PHE A 113 6.15 2.13 -12.06
CA PHE A 113 6.91 2.53 -13.26
C PHE A 113 7.39 3.99 -13.23
N VAL A 114 6.67 4.84 -12.50
CA VAL A 114 6.95 6.28 -12.33
C VAL A 114 8.26 6.52 -11.59
N SER A 115 8.65 5.62 -10.69
CA SER A 115 9.82 5.80 -9.83
C SER A 115 11.16 5.50 -10.52
N VAL A 116 11.16 4.80 -11.66
CA VAL A 116 12.40 4.36 -12.33
C VAL A 116 13.22 5.54 -12.84
N PRO A 117 12.69 6.50 -13.63
CA PRO A 117 13.44 7.66 -14.07
C PRO A 117 14.07 8.49 -12.94
N PRO A 118 13.34 8.83 -11.85
CA PRO A 118 13.93 9.50 -10.69
C PRO A 118 15.07 8.72 -10.03
N CYS A 119 14.96 7.40 -9.89
CA CYS A 119 16.01 6.57 -9.29
C CYS A 119 17.29 6.58 -10.13
N VAL A 120 17.17 6.51 -11.47
CA VAL A 120 18.33 6.64 -12.39
C VAL A 120 18.96 8.01 -12.27
N ALA A 121 18.15 9.07 -12.32
CA ALA A 121 18.63 10.46 -12.22
C ALA A 121 19.34 10.71 -10.88
N ALA A 122 18.76 10.23 -9.76
CA ALA A 122 19.37 10.35 -8.44
C ALA A 122 20.74 9.64 -8.38
N LYS A 123 20.85 8.44 -8.97
CA LYS A 123 22.13 7.71 -9.05
C LYS A 123 23.19 8.49 -9.82
N LEU A 124 22.82 9.10 -10.96
CA LEU A 124 23.73 9.94 -11.76
C LEU A 124 24.21 11.16 -10.98
N LEU A 125 23.35 11.74 -10.16
CA LEU A 125 23.65 12.88 -9.29
C LEU A 125 24.28 12.50 -7.95
N ARG A 126 24.55 11.21 -7.72
CA ARG A 126 25.09 10.67 -6.45
C ARG A 126 24.19 10.92 -5.24
N ILE A 127 22.90 11.11 -5.45
CA ILE A 127 21.91 11.23 -4.37
C ILE A 127 21.59 9.81 -3.87
N PRO A 128 21.62 9.56 -2.55
CA PRO A 128 21.24 8.26 -1.97
C PRO A 128 19.82 7.86 -2.36
N VAL A 129 19.65 6.64 -2.86
CA VAL A 129 18.35 6.07 -3.27
C VAL A 129 17.94 4.97 -2.32
N PHE A 130 16.77 5.10 -1.74
CA PHE A 130 16.10 4.06 -0.95
C PHE A 130 14.88 3.60 -1.73
N THR A 131 14.72 2.31 -1.97
CA THR A 131 13.54 1.76 -2.64
C THR A 131 12.82 0.78 -1.72
N HIS A 132 11.50 0.81 -1.70
CA HIS A 132 10.67 -0.08 -0.87
C HIS A 132 9.78 -0.96 -1.73
N GLU A 133 9.69 -2.25 -1.36
CA GLU A 133 8.76 -3.23 -1.93
C GLU A 133 7.72 -3.65 -0.90
N CYS A 134 6.44 -3.58 -1.29
CA CYS A 134 5.32 -4.02 -0.47
C CYS A 134 4.96 -5.48 -0.66
N ASP A 135 5.06 -5.95 -1.90
CA ASP A 135 4.65 -7.30 -2.27
C ASP A 135 5.71 -8.32 -1.86
N PHE A 136 5.27 -9.54 -1.65
CA PHE A 136 6.15 -10.68 -1.35
C PHE A 136 7.18 -10.89 -2.46
N THR A 137 6.72 -10.88 -3.72
CA THR A 137 7.59 -10.98 -4.90
C THR A 137 7.82 -9.59 -5.52
N PRO A 138 9.10 -9.14 -5.70
CA PRO A 138 9.40 -7.79 -6.16
C PRO A 138 8.89 -7.52 -7.57
N GLY A 139 8.28 -6.35 -7.77
CA GLY A 139 7.85 -5.86 -9.07
C GLY A 139 9.03 -5.49 -9.99
N LEU A 140 8.75 -5.36 -11.30
CA LEU A 140 9.76 -4.95 -12.28
C LEU A 140 10.42 -3.62 -11.92
N ALA A 141 9.64 -2.65 -11.46
CA ALA A 141 10.16 -1.35 -11.05
C ALA A 141 11.14 -1.49 -9.88
N THR A 142 10.81 -2.27 -8.85
CA THR A 142 11.70 -2.52 -7.71
C THR A 142 12.96 -3.28 -8.15
N ARG A 143 12.86 -4.26 -9.04
CA ARG A 143 14.02 -4.97 -9.60
C ARG A 143 14.96 -4.04 -10.38
N LEU A 144 14.41 -3.06 -11.11
CA LEU A 144 15.21 -2.04 -11.79
C LEU A 144 15.83 -1.07 -10.80
N ASN A 145 15.04 -0.54 -9.88
CA ASN A 145 15.48 0.44 -8.88
C ASN A 145 16.55 -0.15 -7.95
N SER A 146 16.50 -1.45 -7.62
CA SER A 146 17.49 -2.12 -6.78
C SER A 146 18.92 -2.02 -7.32
N ARG A 147 19.07 -1.88 -8.64
CA ARG A 147 20.40 -1.68 -9.29
C ARG A 147 21.03 -0.35 -8.90
N PHE A 148 20.22 0.66 -8.65
CA PHE A 148 20.63 2.04 -8.34
C PHE A 148 20.54 2.35 -6.85
N ALA A 149 19.82 1.51 -6.08
CA ALA A 149 19.55 1.74 -4.69
C ALA A 149 20.79 1.64 -3.78
N THR A 150 20.86 2.54 -2.82
CA THR A 150 21.78 2.49 -1.68
C THR A 150 21.31 1.43 -0.67
N LYS A 151 20.00 1.41 -0.38
CA LYS A 151 19.33 0.39 0.43
C LYS A 151 18.02 -0.03 -0.23
N ILE A 152 17.66 -1.30 -0.04
CA ILE A 152 16.42 -1.90 -0.53
C ILE A 152 15.61 -2.29 0.70
N LEU A 153 14.44 -1.67 0.88
CA LEU A 153 13.58 -1.93 2.01
C LEU A 153 12.48 -2.89 1.55
N VAL A 154 12.22 -3.93 2.32
CA VAL A 154 11.28 -4.99 1.91
C VAL A 154 10.31 -5.30 3.05
N SER A 155 9.09 -5.72 2.68
CA SER A 155 8.06 -6.06 3.65
C SER A 155 8.29 -7.43 4.29
N TYR A 156 8.85 -8.38 3.55
CA TYR A 156 9.03 -9.77 3.96
C TYR A 156 10.51 -10.17 3.93
N GLU A 157 10.93 -11.06 4.82
CA GLU A 157 12.31 -11.59 4.82
C GLU A 157 12.57 -12.38 3.53
N GLU A 158 11.59 -13.16 3.12
CA GLU A 158 11.63 -14.02 1.94
C GLU A 158 11.83 -13.22 0.64
N THR A 159 11.38 -11.96 0.59
CA THR A 159 11.58 -11.06 -0.57
C THR A 159 13.05 -10.92 -0.96
N LYS A 160 13.97 -11.05 0.00
CA LYS A 160 15.42 -10.98 -0.26
C LYS A 160 15.89 -12.05 -1.24
N THR A 161 15.28 -13.24 -1.21
CA THR A 161 15.67 -14.36 -2.09
C THR A 161 15.40 -14.06 -3.57
N TYR A 162 14.42 -13.22 -3.87
CA TYR A 162 14.05 -12.77 -5.21
C TYR A 162 14.89 -11.61 -5.75
N LEU A 163 15.72 -11.00 -4.90
CA LEU A 163 16.65 -9.94 -5.32
C LEU A 163 17.91 -10.56 -5.94
N PRO A 164 18.59 -9.84 -6.86
CA PRO A 164 19.90 -10.26 -7.35
C PRO A 164 20.85 -10.52 -6.18
N SER A 165 21.67 -11.57 -6.27
CA SER A 165 22.55 -12.02 -5.19
C SER A 165 23.47 -10.91 -4.66
N ASP A 166 24.01 -10.08 -5.57
CA ASP A 166 24.87 -8.92 -5.25
C ASP A 166 24.13 -7.72 -4.61
N LYS A 167 22.80 -7.84 -4.44
CA LYS A 167 21.95 -6.79 -3.84
C LYS A 167 21.33 -7.22 -2.51
N ARG A 168 21.38 -8.49 -2.15
CA ARG A 168 20.73 -9.03 -0.94
C ARG A 168 21.23 -8.37 0.33
N ASP A 169 22.51 -8.09 0.44
CA ASP A 169 23.13 -7.44 1.60
C ASP A 169 22.68 -5.98 1.78
N LYS A 170 22.11 -5.37 0.73
CA LYS A 170 21.51 -4.03 0.81
C LYS A 170 20.07 -4.06 1.27
N ALA A 171 19.47 -5.24 1.37
CA ALA A 171 18.06 -5.41 1.73
C ALA A 171 17.85 -5.40 3.24
N ILE A 172 16.94 -4.55 3.69
CA ILE A 172 16.53 -4.41 5.09
C ILE A 172 15.05 -4.74 5.19
N VAL A 173 14.68 -5.66 6.07
CA VAL A 173 13.27 -5.96 6.34
C VAL A 173 12.71 -4.89 7.27
N THR A 174 11.75 -4.16 6.77
CA THR A 174 11.08 -3.08 7.49
C THR A 174 9.63 -3.40 7.82
N GLY A 175 9.00 -4.30 7.06
CA GLY A 175 7.56 -4.47 7.02
C GLY A 175 6.91 -3.51 6.02
N ASN A 176 5.61 -3.67 5.81
CA ASN A 176 4.84 -2.80 4.91
C ASN A 176 4.39 -1.52 5.63
N PRO A 177 4.66 -0.32 5.11
CA PRO A 177 4.21 0.93 5.73
C PRO A 177 2.69 1.03 5.72
N VAL A 178 2.10 1.08 6.90
CA VAL A 178 0.68 1.31 7.13
C VAL A 178 0.49 2.74 7.62
N ARG A 179 -0.59 3.37 7.17
CA ARG A 179 -0.90 4.76 7.54
C ARG A 179 -1.10 4.91 9.06
N PRO A 180 -0.64 6.03 9.67
CA PRO A 180 -0.73 6.22 11.12
C PRO A 180 -2.14 6.07 11.70
N VAL A 181 -3.18 6.44 10.93
CA VAL A 181 -4.57 6.35 11.34
C VAL A 181 -5.01 4.93 11.75
N PHE A 182 -4.39 3.88 11.18
CA PHE A 182 -4.69 2.49 11.55
C PHE A 182 -4.16 2.07 12.93
N TYR A 183 -3.36 2.89 13.58
CA TYR A 183 -2.87 2.63 14.94
C TYR A 183 -3.67 3.36 16.03
N SER A 184 -4.67 4.15 15.63
CA SER A 184 -5.52 4.94 16.54
C SER A 184 -7.00 4.92 16.11
N THR A 185 -7.49 3.72 15.78
CA THR A 185 -8.87 3.51 15.31
C THR A 185 -9.87 3.45 16.46
N ASN A 186 -11.12 3.77 16.13
CA ASN A 186 -12.27 3.62 17.03
C ASN A 186 -13.34 2.75 16.37
N PRO A 187 -13.52 1.47 16.79
CA PRO A 187 -14.52 0.58 16.21
C PRO A 187 -15.96 1.08 16.41
N GLU A 188 -16.24 1.83 17.49
CA GLU A 188 -17.59 2.35 17.72
C GLU A 188 -17.95 3.48 16.74
N GLU A 189 -16.99 4.33 16.36
CA GLU A 189 -17.22 5.30 15.27
C GLU A 189 -17.41 4.59 13.91
N GLY A 190 -16.72 3.47 13.69
CA GLY A 190 -16.94 2.62 12.52
C GLY A 190 -18.34 2.06 12.46
N LYS A 191 -18.83 1.47 13.56
CA LYS A 191 -20.22 0.97 13.68
C LYS A 191 -21.24 2.08 13.51
N LYS A 192 -21.02 3.23 14.13
CA LYS A 192 -21.88 4.40 14.00
C LYS A 192 -21.99 4.86 12.55
N PHE A 193 -20.85 4.95 11.84
CA PHE A 193 -20.85 5.30 10.41
C PHE A 193 -21.67 4.30 9.57
N LEU A 194 -21.54 2.99 9.86
CA LEU A 194 -22.18 1.95 9.08
C LEU A 194 -23.67 1.81 9.36
N PHE A 195 -24.12 2.01 10.62
CA PHE A 195 -25.41 1.51 11.09
C PHE A 195 -26.29 2.54 11.76
N SER A 196 -25.88 3.80 11.98
CA SER A 196 -26.64 4.79 12.75
C SER A 196 -28.05 5.06 12.22
N GLU A 197 -28.30 4.89 10.93
CA GLU A 197 -29.58 5.11 10.27
C GLU A 197 -30.24 3.81 9.77
N ARG A 198 -29.77 2.65 10.28
CA ARG A 198 -30.18 1.33 9.80
C ARG A 198 -30.87 0.53 10.87
N SER A 199 -32.18 0.26 10.66
CA SER A 199 -33.01 -0.56 11.58
C SER A 199 -32.77 -2.07 11.41
N ASP A 200 -32.11 -2.49 10.34
CA ASP A 200 -31.84 -3.88 9.99
C ASP A 200 -30.45 -4.38 10.46
N TYR A 201 -29.72 -3.56 11.21
CA TYR A 201 -28.49 -4.00 11.90
C TYR A 201 -28.83 -4.91 13.08
N ASN A 202 -28.21 -6.08 13.10
CA ASN A 202 -28.36 -7.04 14.20
C ASN A 202 -27.04 -7.17 15.00
N PRO A 203 -26.97 -6.68 16.25
CA PRO A 203 -25.74 -6.71 17.04
C PRO A 203 -25.27 -8.12 17.42
N GLU A 204 -26.14 -9.15 17.33
CA GLU A 204 -25.80 -10.54 17.61
C GLU A 204 -25.06 -11.22 16.43
N LYS A 205 -25.13 -10.64 15.22
CA LYS A 205 -24.43 -11.16 14.05
C LYS A 205 -23.06 -10.51 13.89
N PRO A 206 -22.00 -11.28 13.57
CA PRO A 206 -20.71 -10.70 13.25
C PRO A 206 -20.74 -9.82 11.99
N ILE A 207 -19.88 -8.83 11.94
CA ILE A 207 -19.72 -7.91 10.79
C ILE A 207 -18.75 -8.52 9.80
N LEU A 208 -19.27 -8.89 8.62
CA LEU A 208 -18.47 -9.29 7.46
C LEU A 208 -18.22 -8.08 6.57
N LEU A 209 -16.98 -7.60 6.54
CA LEU A 209 -16.56 -6.52 5.67
C LEU A 209 -16.01 -7.07 4.35
N VAL A 210 -16.64 -6.71 3.25
CA VAL A 210 -16.24 -7.12 1.90
C VAL A 210 -15.54 -5.95 1.19
N LEU A 211 -14.30 -6.15 0.74
CA LEU A 211 -13.47 -5.14 0.10
C LEU A 211 -12.94 -5.59 -1.26
N GLY A 212 -13.37 -4.92 -2.33
CA GLY A 212 -12.83 -5.12 -3.69
C GLY A 212 -11.56 -4.31 -3.99
N GLY A 213 -11.08 -3.51 -3.03
CA GLY A 213 -10.06 -2.50 -3.26
C GLY A 213 -10.62 -1.20 -3.86
N SER A 214 -9.75 -0.25 -4.24
CA SER A 214 -10.17 1.09 -4.69
C SER A 214 -10.97 1.12 -6.00
N LEU A 215 -10.85 0.10 -6.82
CA LEU A 215 -11.55 -0.01 -8.12
C LEU A 215 -12.74 -0.97 -8.09
N GLY A 216 -12.95 -1.66 -6.97
CA GLY A 216 -13.86 -2.79 -6.87
C GLY A 216 -13.22 -4.10 -7.39
N ALA A 217 -13.88 -5.22 -7.13
CA ALA A 217 -13.47 -6.54 -7.58
C ALA A 217 -14.70 -7.32 -8.08
N HIS A 218 -14.97 -7.24 -9.38
CA HIS A 218 -16.14 -7.81 -10.01
C HIS A 218 -16.43 -9.26 -9.58
N GLN A 219 -15.42 -10.12 -9.60
CA GLN A 219 -15.54 -11.51 -9.12
C GLN A 219 -16.03 -11.62 -7.68
N ILE A 220 -15.52 -10.78 -6.76
CA ILE A 220 -15.97 -10.77 -5.36
C ILE A 220 -17.40 -10.23 -5.28
N ASN A 221 -17.69 -9.16 -6.04
CA ASN A 221 -19.02 -8.56 -6.08
C ASN A 221 -20.08 -9.54 -6.56
N GLU A 222 -19.82 -10.29 -7.64
CA GLU A 222 -20.71 -11.32 -8.15
C GLU A 222 -20.89 -12.46 -7.14
N LEU A 223 -19.80 -12.94 -6.54
CA LEU A 223 -19.84 -14.03 -5.57
C LEU A 223 -20.67 -13.64 -4.33
N VAL A 224 -20.55 -12.41 -3.85
CA VAL A 224 -21.35 -11.89 -2.74
C VAL A 224 -22.81 -11.74 -3.15
N ALA A 225 -23.11 -11.18 -4.32
CA ALA A 225 -24.47 -11.00 -4.80
C ALA A 225 -25.23 -12.33 -4.99
N GLN A 226 -24.55 -13.36 -5.49
CA GLN A 226 -25.12 -14.70 -5.68
C GLN A 226 -25.43 -15.42 -4.36
N ASN A 227 -24.76 -15.05 -3.27
CA ASN A 227 -24.87 -15.70 -1.97
C ASN A 227 -25.50 -14.79 -0.90
N LEU A 228 -26.16 -13.72 -1.31
CA LEU A 228 -26.53 -12.62 -0.41
C LEU A 228 -27.48 -13.09 0.72
N ASP A 229 -28.50 -13.88 0.40
CA ASP A 229 -29.45 -14.41 1.38
C ASP A 229 -28.73 -15.21 2.48
N TRP A 230 -27.87 -16.15 2.05
CA TRP A 230 -27.10 -16.99 2.98
C TRP A 230 -26.13 -16.14 3.84
N LEU A 231 -25.52 -15.13 3.27
CA LEU A 231 -24.60 -14.23 3.97
C LEU A 231 -25.34 -13.38 5.01
N CYS A 232 -26.47 -12.76 4.63
CA CYS A 232 -27.22 -11.87 5.51
C CYS A 232 -28.00 -12.63 6.61
N GLU A 233 -28.28 -13.93 6.42
CA GLU A 233 -28.78 -14.77 7.53
C GLU A 233 -27.77 -14.88 8.68
N ARG A 234 -26.46 -14.82 8.40
CA ARG A 234 -25.36 -15.13 9.34
C ARG A 234 -24.56 -13.92 9.77
N PHE A 235 -24.48 -12.89 8.91
CA PHE A 235 -23.62 -11.73 9.08
C PHE A 235 -24.36 -10.42 8.86
N ASN A 236 -23.86 -9.34 9.45
CA ASN A 236 -24.09 -7.99 8.93
C ASN A 236 -23.10 -7.76 7.80
N VAL A 237 -23.55 -7.75 6.54
CA VAL A 237 -22.67 -7.71 5.37
C VAL A 237 -22.43 -6.28 4.95
N VAL A 238 -21.26 -5.74 5.25
CA VAL A 238 -20.80 -4.41 4.77
C VAL A 238 -19.99 -4.59 3.52
N HIS A 239 -20.43 -4.03 2.40
CA HIS A 239 -19.80 -4.29 1.10
C HIS A 239 -19.36 -3.00 0.40
N GLN A 240 -18.03 -2.78 0.28
CA GLN A 240 -17.47 -1.78 -0.61
C GLN A 240 -17.24 -2.38 -2.00
N CYS A 241 -18.19 -2.19 -2.91
CA CYS A 241 -18.19 -2.82 -4.23
C CYS A 241 -17.37 -2.07 -5.30
N GLY A 242 -17.03 -0.81 -5.06
CA GLY A 242 -16.44 0.08 -6.06
C GLY A 242 -17.50 0.82 -6.90
N ALA A 243 -17.17 2.03 -7.33
CA ALA A 243 -18.12 2.90 -8.02
C ALA A 243 -18.64 2.33 -9.37
N LYS A 244 -17.87 1.45 -10.02
CA LYS A 244 -18.27 0.88 -11.33
C LYS A 244 -19.39 -0.13 -11.21
N ASP A 245 -19.39 -0.94 -10.17
CA ASP A 245 -20.33 -2.03 -9.98
C ASP A 245 -21.49 -1.66 -9.04
N ALA A 246 -21.47 -0.46 -8.45
CA ALA A 246 -22.46 -0.05 -7.47
C ALA A 246 -23.90 -0.09 -7.96
N ASP A 247 -24.12 0.22 -9.24
CA ASP A 247 -25.48 0.20 -9.82
C ASP A 247 -25.99 -1.21 -10.13
N SER A 248 -25.11 -2.19 -10.29
CA SER A 248 -25.44 -3.59 -10.54
C SER A 248 -25.61 -4.42 -9.27
N MET A 249 -25.22 -3.88 -8.10
CA MET A 249 -25.35 -4.57 -6.82
C MET A 249 -26.81 -4.54 -6.32
N PRO A 250 -27.25 -5.60 -5.59
CA PRO A 250 -28.53 -5.59 -4.92
C PRO A 250 -28.68 -4.38 -4.01
N LYS A 251 -29.84 -3.72 -4.09
CA LYS A 251 -30.20 -2.59 -3.23
C LYS A 251 -31.36 -3.02 -2.34
N ASN A 252 -31.41 -2.54 -1.11
CA ASN A 252 -32.52 -2.80 -0.17
C ASN A 252 -32.67 -4.26 0.28
N HIS A 253 -31.58 -4.99 0.44
CA HIS A 253 -31.59 -6.31 1.08
C HIS A 253 -31.33 -6.13 2.59
N GLU A 254 -32.14 -6.80 3.42
CA GLU A 254 -32.01 -6.75 4.89
C GLU A 254 -30.67 -7.33 5.34
N GLY A 255 -29.96 -6.62 6.24
CA GLY A 255 -28.62 -7.02 6.71
C GLY A 255 -27.49 -6.78 5.71
N TYR A 256 -27.76 -6.12 4.57
CA TYR A 256 -26.78 -5.77 3.56
C TYR A 256 -26.55 -4.25 3.48
N PHE A 257 -25.31 -3.82 3.71
CA PHE A 257 -24.91 -2.41 3.82
C PHE A 257 -23.94 -2.09 2.69
N LEU A 258 -24.49 -1.66 1.55
CA LEU A 258 -23.74 -1.39 0.32
C LEU A 258 -23.12 0.01 0.34
N HIS A 259 -21.82 0.08 0.09
CA HIS A 259 -21.08 1.32 -0.10
C HIS A 259 -20.32 1.29 -1.43
N PRO A 260 -20.50 2.28 -2.33
CA PRO A 260 -19.66 2.40 -3.53
C PRO A 260 -18.19 2.60 -3.15
N PHE A 261 -17.94 3.44 -2.13
CA PHE A 261 -16.59 3.71 -1.64
C PHE A 261 -16.63 4.28 -0.21
N ILE A 262 -15.75 3.79 0.65
CA ILE A 262 -15.51 4.30 2.01
C ILE A 262 -14.10 4.93 2.01
N TYR A 263 -13.97 6.15 2.50
CA TYR A 263 -12.71 6.90 2.40
C TYR A 263 -12.05 7.19 3.75
N LYS A 264 -12.54 8.20 4.46
CA LYS A 264 -11.95 8.65 5.73
C LYS A 264 -12.20 7.67 6.86
N GLU A 265 -13.35 7.07 6.85
CA GLU A 265 -13.88 6.18 7.88
C GLU A 265 -13.31 4.75 7.77
N MET A 266 -12.57 4.42 6.68
CA MET A 266 -12.14 3.06 6.37
C MET A 266 -11.34 2.40 7.51
N SER A 267 -10.50 3.14 8.22
CA SER A 267 -9.74 2.59 9.34
C SER A 267 -10.63 2.15 10.51
N ASP A 268 -11.65 2.95 10.82
CA ASP A 268 -12.60 2.66 11.88
C ASP A 268 -13.57 1.55 11.45
N VAL A 269 -13.98 1.54 10.16
CA VAL A 269 -14.80 0.48 9.56
C VAL A 269 -14.08 -0.87 9.59
N ILE A 270 -12.81 -0.93 9.16
CA ILE A 270 -12.03 -2.18 9.29
C ILE A 270 -11.88 -2.56 10.75
N SER A 271 -11.68 -1.59 11.65
CA SER A 271 -11.58 -1.85 13.09
C SER A 271 -12.89 -2.41 13.68
N ALA A 272 -14.04 -2.02 13.15
CA ALA A 272 -15.36 -2.53 13.57
C ALA A 272 -15.68 -3.92 13.02
N ALA A 273 -15.06 -4.35 11.91
CA ALA A 273 -15.33 -5.64 11.29
C ALA A 273 -14.82 -6.81 12.15
N ASP A 274 -15.56 -7.92 12.11
CA ASP A 274 -15.16 -9.20 12.74
C ASP A 274 -14.38 -10.08 11.74
N ILE A 275 -14.76 -10.05 10.46
CA ILE A 275 -14.15 -10.82 9.38
C ILE A 275 -13.99 -9.91 8.17
N VAL A 276 -12.89 -10.04 7.45
CA VAL A 276 -12.66 -9.30 6.21
C VAL A 276 -12.56 -10.26 5.02
N LEU A 277 -13.45 -10.11 4.04
CA LEU A 277 -13.38 -10.78 2.74
C LEU A 277 -12.79 -9.79 1.72
N SER A 278 -11.62 -10.09 1.15
CA SER A 278 -10.98 -9.14 0.24
C SER A 278 -10.04 -9.75 -0.79
N ARG A 279 -9.56 -8.91 -1.72
CA ARG A 279 -8.34 -9.20 -2.49
C ARG A 279 -7.12 -9.18 -1.58
N ALA A 280 -6.03 -9.84 -2.01
CA ALA A 280 -4.77 -9.89 -1.27
C ALA A 280 -3.75 -8.81 -1.72
N GLY A 281 -4.22 -7.59 -1.92
CA GLY A 281 -3.31 -6.46 -2.15
C GLY A 281 -2.50 -6.14 -0.89
N ALA A 282 -1.18 -6.02 -1.01
CA ALA A 282 -0.27 -5.89 0.12
C ALA A 282 -0.68 -4.84 1.16
N ASN A 283 -1.17 -3.67 0.72
CA ASN A 283 -1.54 -2.63 1.67
C ASN A 283 -2.76 -3.02 2.50
N SER A 284 -3.83 -3.51 1.85
CA SER A 284 -5.08 -3.84 2.54
C SER A 284 -4.91 -4.96 3.55
N ILE A 285 -4.17 -6.02 3.20
CA ILE A 285 -3.94 -7.15 4.12
C ILE A 285 -3.08 -6.74 5.32
N TRP A 286 -2.10 -5.83 5.13
CA TRP A 286 -1.31 -5.30 6.24
C TRP A 286 -2.08 -4.29 7.10
N GLU A 287 -3.00 -3.49 6.51
CA GLU A 287 -3.93 -2.65 7.25
C GLU A 287 -4.84 -3.51 8.14
N CYS A 288 -5.38 -4.63 7.60
CA CYS A 288 -6.14 -5.63 8.37
C CYS A 288 -5.29 -6.27 9.48
N SER A 289 -4.04 -6.63 9.18
CA SER A 289 -3.11 -7.25 10.14
C SER A 289 -2.81 -6.32 11.33
N VAL A 290 -2.58 -5.03 11.09
CA VAL A 290 -2.38 -4.04 12.17
C VAL A 290 -3.58 -4.00 13.11
N LEU A 291 -4.79 -4.19 12.59
CA LEU A 291 -6.03 -4.22 13.37
C LEU A 291 -6.37 -5.62 13.91
N GLY A 292 -5.56 -6.64 13.59
CA GLY A 292 -5.79 -8.02 14.02
C GLY A 292 -7.06 -8.62 13.43
N LYS A 293 -7.33 -8.34 12.13
CA LYS A 293 -8.53 -8.87 11.48
C LYS A 293 -8.24 -10.22 10.83
N PRO A 294 -9.07 -11.25 11.08
CA PRO A 294 -9.04 -12.50 10.35
C PRO A 294 -9.57 -12.28 8.94
N MET A 295 -8.99 -12.96 7.95
CA MET A 295 -9.27 -12.67 6.54
C MET A 295 -9.69 -13.92 5.77
N VAL A 296 -10.65 -13.74 4.85
CA VAL A 296 -10.87 -14.65 3.71
C VAL A 296 -10.37 -13.91 2.47
N LEU A 297 -9.35 -14.45 1.82
CA LEU A 297 -8.66 -13.79 0.72
C LEU A 297 -8.97 -14.48 -0.61
N ILE A 298 -9.44 -13.68 -1.57
CA ILE A 298 -9.63 -14.07 -2.96
C ILE A 298 -8.61 -13.29 -3.81
N PRO A 299 -7.36 -13.76 -3.92
CA PRO A 299 -6.33 -13.04 -4.64
C PRO A 299 -6.62 -12.97 -6.14
N LEU A 300 -6.20 -11.87 -6.77
CA LEU A 300 -6.24 -11.75 -8.21
C LEU A 300 -5.23 -12.72 -8.83
N CYS A 301 -5.71 -13.71 -9.58
CA CYS A 301 -4.91 -14.74 -10.23
C CYS A 301 -5.20 -14.80 -11.74
N GLY A 302 -4.44 -15.62 -12.46
CA GLY A 302 -4.59 -15.85 -13.91
C GLY A 302 -3.50 -15.19 -14.76
N SER A 303 -3.52 -15.46 -16.07
CA SER A 303 -2.45 -15.11 -17.02
C SER A 303 -2.21 -13.61 -17.21
N GLY A 304 -3.17 -12.78 -16.81
CA GLY A 304 -3.06 -11.31 -16.89
C GLY A 304 -2.37 -10.66 -15.69
N THR A 305 -2.04 -11.43 -14.64
CA THR A 305 -1.47 -10.94 -13.39
C THR A 305 0.00 -11.30 -13.23
N ARG A 306 0.62 -10.73 -12.20
CA ARG A 306 2.01 -11.06 -11.81
C ARG A 306 2.07 -12.19 -10.78
N GLY A 307 0.93 -12.57 -10.18
CA GLY A 307 0.86 -13.53 -9.09
C GLY A 307 1.18 -12.95 -7.71
N ASP A 308 1.52 -11.67 -7.63
CA ASP A 308 1.90 -10.99 -6.37
C ASP A 308 0.85 -11.10 -5.27
N GLN A 309 -0.45 -11.02 -5.63
CA GLN A 309 -1.51 -11.19 -4.63
C GLN A 309 -1.62 -12.64 -4.13
N VAL A 310 -1.31 -13.62 -4.98
CA VAL A 310 -1.28 -15.04 -4.60
C VAL A 310 -0.18 -15.26 -3.56
N ASP A 311 1.03 -14.78 -3.86
CA ASP A 311 2.17 -14.89 -2.94
C ASP A 311 1.90 -14.18 -1.59
N ASN A 312 1.31 -12.97 -1.65
CA ASN A 312 0.90 -12.24 -0.46
C ASN A 312 -0.13 -13.03 0.37
N ALA A 313 -1.15 -13.62 -0.28
CA ALA A 313 -2.21 -14.38 0.40
C ALA A 313 -1.65 -15.61 1.11
N HIS A 314 -0.83 -16.40 0.44
CA HIS A 314 -0.21 -17.61 1.01
C HIS A 314 0.66 -17.28 2.23
N PHE A 315 1.38 -16.16 2.23
CA PHE A 315 2.13 -15.72 3.40
C PHE A 315 1.25 -15.58 4.65
N PHE A 316 0.03 -15.05 4.52
CA PHE A 316 -0.90 -14.90 5.62
C PHE A 316 -1.61 -16.22 5.98
N GLU A 317 -1.93 -17.04 4.99
CA GLU A 317 -2.54 -18.37 5.18
C GLU A 317 -1.61 -19.33 5.95
N GLU A 318 -0.36 -19.44 5.52
CA GLU A 318 0.66 -20.28 6.18
C GLU A 318 0.88 -19.91 7.65
N ARG A 319 0.55 -18.68 8.02
CA ARG A 319 0.67 -18.17 9.39
C ARG A 319 -0.65 -18.17 10.16
N GLY A 320 -1.70 -18.81 9.58
CA GLY A 320 -3.01 -18.94 10.20
C GLY A 320 -3.85 -17.65 10.28
N ALA A 321 -3.43 -16.59 9.59
CA ALA A 321 -4.11 -15.29 9.63
C ALA A 321 -5.22 -15.15 8.59
N ALA A 322 -5.29 -16.07 7.62
CA ALA A 322 -6.25 -16.05 6.53
C ALA A 322 -6.63 -17.44 6.04
N ILE A 323 -7.80 -17.52 5.38
CA ILE A 323 -8.18 -18.63 4.48
C ILE A 323 -8.09 -18.08 3.06
N VAL A 324 -7.47 -18.82 2.14
CA VAL A 324 -7.28 -18.40 0.75
C VAL A 324 -8.16 -19.20 -0.20
N LEU A 325 -8.94 -18.49 -1.00
CA LEU A 325 -9.77 -19.06 -2.08
C LEU A 325 -9.15 -18.69 -3.41
N LEU A 326 -8.39 -19.62 -4.01
CA LEU A 326 -7.60 -19.38 -5.19
C LEU A 326 -8.21 -20.05 -6.44
N GLY A 327 -8.31 -19.33 -7.55
CA GLY A 327 -8.73 -19.88 -8.83
C GLY A 327 -10.13 -20.48 -8.78
N GLU A 328 -10.25 -21.79 -8.98
CA GLU A 328 -11.49 -22.56 -8.95
C GLU A 328 -12.12 -22.65 -7.55
N TYR A 329 -11.35 -22.43 -6.49
CA TYR A 329 -11.86 -22.39 -5.12
C TYR A 329 -12.54 -21.04 -4.78
N ALA A 330 -12.52 -20.06 -5.66
CA ALA A 330 -13.22 -18.79 -5.49
C ALA A 330 -14.68 -18.91 -6.00
N GLU A 331 -15.43 -19.86 -5.45
CA GLU A 331 -16.83 -20.17 -5.76
C GLU A 331 -17.67 -20.37 -4.50
N GLU A 332 -18.98 -20.51 -4.67
CA GLU A 332 -19.99 -20.52 -3.59
C GLU A 332 -19.68 -21.50 -2.46
N SER A 333 -19.42 -22.78 -2.80
CA SER A 333 -19.25 -23.85 -1.80
C SER A 333 -18.04 -23.60 -0.89
N TYR A 334 -16.94 -23.16 -1.47
CA TYR A 334 -15.70 -22.85 -0.73
C TYR A 334 -15.82 -21.54 0.05
N LEU A 335 -16.51 -20.52 -0.49
CA LEU A 335 -16.79 -19.28 0.24
C LEU A 335 -17.60 -19.58 1.50
N LYS A 336 -18.68 -20.34 1.37
CA LYS A 336 -19.53 -20.73 2.50
C LYS A 336 -18.73 -21.50 3.55
N SER A 337 -17.98 -22.52 3.14
CA SER A 337 -17.12 -23.28 4.04
C SER A 337 -16.07 -22.44 4.77
N ALA A 338 -15.43 -21.49 4.05
CA ALA A 338 -14.45 -20.59 4.66
C ALA A 338 -15.08 -19.65 5.68
N LEU A 339 -16.25 -19.09 5.34
CA LEU A 339 -16.97 -18.19 6.24
C LEU A 339 -17.61 -18.91 7.42
N GLU A 340 -18.05 -20.16 7.27
CA GLU A 340 -18.50 -21.00 8.40
C GLU A 340 -17.37 -21.25 9.39
N LYS A 341 -16.16 -21.56 8.93
CA LYS A 341 -14.99 -21.66 9.80
C LYS A 341 -14.67 -20.35 10.51
N MET A 342 -14.77 -19.21 9.81
CA MET A 342 -14.56 -17.88 10.40
C MET A 342 -15.71 -17.45 11.33
N ALA A 343 -16.91 -18.03 11.19
CA ALA A 343 -18.03 -17.79 12.11
C ALA A 343 -17.83 -18.49 13.46
N ASP A 344 -17.08 -19.59 13.50
CA ASP A 344 -16.63 -20.21 14.73
C ASP A 344 -15.75 -19.23 15.53
N SER A 345 -16.10 -18.99 16.80
CA SER A 345 -15.44 -17.98 17.62
C SER A 345 -13.98 -18.29 17.90
N ASP A 346 -13.68 -19.56 18.20
CA ASP A 346 -12.33 -19.99 18.58
C ASP A 346 -11.39 -19.92 17.38
N PHE A 347 -11.86 -20.38 16.20
CA PHE A 347 -11.10 -20.27 14.97
C PHE A 347 -10.85 -18.82 14.58
N ARG A 348 -11.89 -17.97 14.64
CA ARG A 348 -11.81 -16.54 14.33
C ARG A 348 -10.84 -15.82 15.24
N GLU A 349 -10.89 -16.09 16.56
CA GLU A 349 -9.99 -15.46 17.53
C GLU A 349 -8.52 -15.88 17.28
N ASN A 350 -8.27 -17.15 17.03
CA ASN A 350 -6.94 -17.65 16.69
C ASN A 350 -6.40 -16.99 15.40
N ALA A 351 -7.24 -16.84 14.38
CA ALA A 351 -6.84 -16.17 13.13
C ALA A 351 -6.61 -14.66 13.34
N ALA A 352 -7.38 -14.03 14.22
CA ALA A 352 -7.20 -12.63 14.60
C ALA A 352 -5.88 -12.41 15.36
N LEU A 353 -5.56 -13.29 16.31
CA LEU A 353 -4.28 -13.27 17.04
C LEU A 353 -3.09 -13.51 16.09
N ALA A 354 -3.20 -14.49 15.19
CA ALA A 354 -2.20 -14.75 14.16
C ALA A 354 -1.98 -13.51 13.26
N SER A 355 -3.04 -12.92 12.76
CA SER A 355 -3.00 -11.69 11.96
C SER A 355 -2.32 -10.56 12.72
N LYS A 356 -2.71 -10.32 13.98
CA LYS A 356 -2.14 -9.29 14.83
C LYS A 356 -0.65 -9.50 15.10
N SER A 357 -0.22 -10.74 15.28
CA SER A 357 1.17 -11.09 15.59
C SER A 357 2.14 -10.70 14.46
N LEU A 358 1.71 -10.73 13.21
CA LEU A 358 2.52 -10.37 12.05
C LEU A 358 2.98 -8.90 12.09
N SER A 359 2.14 -8.02 12.66
CA SER A 359 2.39 -6.58 12.77
C SER A 359 2.69 -6.11 14.19
N ALA A 360 2.60 -6.99 15.21
CA ALA A 360 2.72 -6.63 16.62
C ALA A 360 4.06 -5.92 16.94
N GLY A 361 3.96 -4.79 17.64
CA GLY A 361 5.11 -3.98 18.03
C GLY A 361 5.89 -3.33 16.87
N LYS A 362 5.44 -3.52 15.64
CA LYS A 362 6.11 -2.98 14.45
C LYS A 362 5.41 -1.72 13.99
N ARG A 363 6.20 -0.70 13.69
CA ARG A 363 5.77 0.52 13.00
C ARG A 363 6.63 0.73 11.75
N PRO A 364 6.34 0.00 10.66
CA PRO A 364 7.19 -0.01 9.47
C PRO A 364 7.41 1.38 8.87
N ALA A 365 6.38 2.23 8.82
CA ALA A 365 6.51 3.59 8.31
C ALA A 365 7.51 4.42 9.14
N SER A 366 7.43 4.32 10.46
CA SER A 366 8.35 4.99 11.40
C SER A 366 9.78 4.49 11.22
N LYS A 367 9.97 3.15 11.18
CA LYS A 367 11.28 2.54 10.94
C LYS A 367 11.91 2.98 9.62
N ILE A 368 11.11 3.05 8.55
CA ILE A 368 11.58 3.54 7.25
C ILE A 368 11.94 5.02 7.33
N ALA A 369 11.10 5.84 7.97
CA ALA A 369 11.38 7.26 8.16
C ALA A 369 12.69 7.49 8.94
N GLU A 370 12.96 6.70 9.98
CA GLU A 370 14.22 6.74 10.74
C GLU A 370 15.44 6.39 9.86
N ILE A 371 15.35 5.33 9.05
CA ILE A 371 16.41 4.94 8.12
C ILE A 371 16.72 6.07 7.11
N VAL A 372 15.68 6.67 6.55
CA VAL A 372 15.78 7.77 5.58
C VAL A 372 16.34 9.04 6.26
N TRP A 373 15.90 9.31 7.47
CA TRP A 373 16.38 10.42 8.29
C TRP A 373 17.87 10.31 8.64
N GLN A 374 18.31 9.16 9.14
CA GLN A 374 19.71 8.90 9.47
C GLN A 374 20.62 9.06 8.25
N ALA A 375 20.18 8.59 7.08
CA ALA A 375 20.92 8.74 5.84
C ALA A 375 21.13 10.21 5.44
N SER A 376 20.12 11.06 5.65
CA SER A 376 20.23 12.50 5.36
C SER A 376 21.26 13.22 6.23
N HIS A 377 21.42 12.78 7.48
CA HIS A 377 22.40 13.36 8.41
C HIS A 377 23.82 12.89 8.13
N ALA A 378 24.01 11.63 7.73
CA ALA A 378 25.31 11.11 7.31
C ALA A 378 25.85 11.82 6.08
N GLU A 379 25.00 12.14 5.10
CA GLU A 379 25.36 12.94 3.92
C GLU A 379 25.77 14.38 4.28
N LEU A 380 25.03 15.02 5.20
CA LEU A 380 25.33 16.37 5.63
C LEU A 380 26.67 16.45 6.39
N ALA A 381 26.97 15.46 7.23
CA ALA A 381 28.25 15.37 7.93
C ALA A 381 29.41 15.18 6.96
N SER A 382 29.25 14.36 5.92
CA SER A 382 30.26 14.15 4.88
C SER A 382 30.47 15.37 4.00
N ALA A 383 29.42 16.15 3.74
CA ALA A 383 29.50 17.38 2.94
C ALA A 383 30.19 18.52 3.72
N SER A 384 29.91 18.66 5.03
CA SER A 384 30.59 19.66 5.87
C SER A 384 32.08 19.36 6.04
N ALA A 385 32.45 18.08 6.25
CA ALA A 385 33.84 17.68 6.33
C ALA A 385 34.65 17.96 5.05
N LYS A 386 34.04 17.89 3.87
CA LYS A 386 34.68 18.24 2.61
C LYS A 386 34.90 19.76 2.43
N GLN A 387 33.94 20.57 2.89
CA GLN A 387 34.08 22.04 2.85
C GLN A 387 35.16 22.57 3.80
N ASP A 388 35.42 21.88 4.91
CA ASP A 388 36.47 22.25 5.85
C ASP A 388 37.88 21.82 5.39
N TYR A 389 37.97 20.87 4.44
CA TYR A 389 39.23 20.47 3.80
C TYR A 389 39.61 21.33 2.59
N GLU A 390 38.63 22.05 2.00
CA GLU A 390 38.86 22.95 0.83
C GLU A 390 39.07 24.43 1.23
N LYS A 391 39.07 24.73 2.52
CA LYS A 391 39.46 26.01 3.11
C LYS A 391 40.88 25.91 3.71
#